data_64a2d6ed2ca3f89296413c9651d06c75
#
_entry.id   64a2d6ed2ca3f89296413c9651d06c75
#
_cell.length_a   1.000
_cell.length_b   1.000
_cell.length_c   1.000
_cell.angle_alpha   90.00
_cell.angle_beta   90.00
_cell.angle_gamma   90.00
#
_symmetry.space_group_name_H-M   'P 1'
#
loop_
_entity.id
_entity.type
_entity.pdbx_description
1 polymer ?
#
loop_
_entity_poly.entity_id
_entity_poly.type
_entity_poly.pdbx_seq_one_letter_code
_entity_poly.pdbx_strand_id
1 'polypeptide(L)'
;MEKYKIFGSEMSPYSVKVRAYLRFKQIPYEWILRSKENRIEFDKLAQIPLIPLVVCPSGEVLQDSTLIIERLEQEFPSPSIVPDDPKLNFLSALLEEFGDEWVNKIMFHYRWWSEVDQASAARILAMSLEPNSRESSREKENEVKSRMVGRRAFVGSSPETAPLIGNYRNSLIAALETHLADRLYLLGGRPSLGDFGIASEIYELSSDPTGSGFLRSRAPKTLACLLYTSPSPRDRQKSRMPSSA
;
A
#
# COMPACT_ATOMS: atom_id res chain seq x y z
N MET A 1 -11.60 14.86 -18.27
CA MET A 1 -11.79 14.94 -16.81
C MET A 1 -10.53 15.57 -16.22
N GLU A 2 -10.67 16.54 -15.35
CA GLU A 2 -9.56 17.06 -14.56
C GLU A 2 -9.00 15.95 -13.66
N LYS A 3 -7.69 16.04 -13.34
CA LYS A 3 -7.01 14.98 -12.60
C LYS A 3 -7.02 15.25 -11.10
N TYR A 4 -7.22 14.21 -10.31
CA TYR A 4 -6.93 14.23 -8.89
C TYR A 4 -5.41 14.27 -8.69
N LYS A 5 -4.92 14.99 -7.67
CA LYS A 5 -3.50 14.97 -7.31
C LYS A 5 -3.33 14.16 -6.03
N ILE A 6 -2.43 13.18 -6.04
CA ILE A 6 -2.16 12.32 -4.88
C ILE A 6 -0.73 12.58 -4.43
N PHE A 7 -0.56 13.20 -3.28
CA PHE A 7 0.72 13.23 -2.58
C PHE A 7 0.90 11.93 -1.81
N GLY A 8 1.90 11.15 -2.16
CA GLY A 8 2.11 9.83 -1.60
C GLY A 8 3.56 9.37 -1.63
N SER A 9 3.77 8.13 -1.26
CA SER A 9 5.07 7.45 -1.32
C SER A 9 4.87 6.02 -1.81
N GLU A 10 5.83 5.53 -2.61
CA GLU A 10 5.88 4.13 -3.03
C GLU A 10 6.09 3.16 -1.86
N MET A 11 6.56 3.68 -0.71
CA MET A 11 6.84 2.91 0.50
C MET A 11 5.75 3.10 1.58
N SER A 12 4.59 3.65 1.21
CA SER A 12 3.46 3.85 2.10
C SER A 12 2.28 2.99 1.65
N PRO A 13 1.89 1.97 2.43
CA PRO A 13 0.75 1.11 2.10
C PRO A 13 -0.54 1.92 1.94
N TYR A 14 -0.77 2.91 2.78
CA TYR A 14 -1.93 3.80 2.71
C TYR A 14 -1.98 4.60 1.39
N SER A 15 -0.81 5.06 0.90
CA SER A 15 -0.72 5.75 -0.38
C SER A 15 -0.96 4.79 -1.56
N VAL A 16 -0.42 3.57 -1.47
CA VAL A 16 -0.64 2.50 -2.45
C VAL A 16 -2.09 2.06 -2.46
N LYS A 17 -2.73 1.94 -1.30
CA LYS A 17 -4.16 1.62 -1.14
C LYS A 17 -5.06 2.60 -1.92
N VAL A 18 -4.90 3.90 -1.70
CA VAL A 18 -5.66 4.94 -2.43
C VAL A 18 -5.36 4.90 -3.92
N ARG A 19 -4.09 4.76 -4.31
CA ARG A 19 -3.71 4.65 -5.71
C ARG A 19 -4.33 3.42 -6.39
N ALA A 20 -4.35 2.27 -5.72
CA ALA A 20 -4.96 1.04 -6.24
C ALA A 20 -6.47 1.24 -6.46
N TYR A 21 -7.15 1.87 -5.51
CA TYR A 21 -8.56 2.23 -5.63
C TYR A 21 -8.84 3.13 -6.85
N LEU A 22 -8.10 4.24 -7.00
CA LEU A 22 -8.29 5.14 -8.15
C LEU A 22 -8.05 4.41 -9.49
N ARG A 23 -7.10 3.49 -9.53
CA ARG A 23 -6.86 2.65 -10.72
C ARG A 23 -8.02 1.73 -11.01
N PHE A 24 -8.56 1.06 -9.99
CA PHE A 24 -9.73 0.21 -10.14
C PHE A 24 -10.93 1.00 -10.67
N LYS A 25 -11.18 2.16 -10.12
CA LYS A 25 -12.26 3.09 -10.57
C LYS A 25 -11.95 3.79 -11.90
N GLN A 26 -10.75 3.64 -12.45
CA GLN A 26 -10.28 4.36 -13.64
C GLN A 26 -10.37 5.89 -13.51
N ILE A 27 -10.25 6.39 -12.28
CA ILE A 27 -10.24 7.83 -11.98
C ILE A 27 -8.88 8.40 -12.41
N PRO A 28 -8.83 9.45 -13.27
CA PRO A 28 -7.58 10.07 -13.68
C PRO A 28 -6.89 10.76 -12.52
N TYR A 29 -5.62 10.47 -12.29
CA TYR A 29 -4.84 11.09 -11.24
C TYR A 29 -3.41 11.41 -11.67
N GLU A 30 -2.80 12.35 -10.97
CA GLU A 30 -1.38 12.66 -10.97
C GLU A 30 -0.76 12.15 -9.67
N TRP A 31 0.28 11.32 -9.76
CA TRP A 31 1.00 10.85 -8.60
C TRP A 31 2.16 11.78 -8.29
N ILE A 32 2.13 12.41 -7.13
CA ILE A 32 3.14 13.35 -6.65
C ILE A 32 3.88 12.70 -5.50
N LEU A 33 5.15 12.38 -5.73
CA LEU A 33 5.99 11.80 -4.69
C LEU A 33 6.25 12.83 -3.60
N ARG A 34 5.89 12.50 -2.34
CA ARG A 34 6.16 13.36 -1.20
C ARG A 34 7.66 13.51 -0.99
N SER A 35 8.18 14.69 -1.27
CA SER A 35 9.62 15.00 -1.25
C SER A 35 9.91 16.31 -0.51
N LYS A 36 11.20 16.65 -0.35
CA LYS A 36 11.61 17.95 0.19
C LYS A 36 11.21 19.11 -0.73
N GLU A 37 11.18 18.88 -2.04
CA GLU A 37 10.91 19.90 -3.05
C GLU A 37 9.47 20.43 -2.99
N ASN A 38 8.51 19.54 -2.74
CA ASN A 38 7.09 19.90 -2.63
C ASN A 38 6.60 20.08 -1.19
N ARG A 39 7.52 20.12 -0.22
CA ARG A 39 7.18 20.22 1.20
C ARG A 39 6.32 21.44 1.51
N ILE A 40 6.68 22.61 0.98
CA ILE A 40 5.95 23.87 1.25
C ILE A 40 4.53 23.80 0.69
N GLU A 41 4.35 23.24 -0.51
CA GLU A 41 3.04 23.03 -1.10
C GLU A 41 2.20 22.04 -0.25
N PHE A 42 2.80 20.92 0.09
CA PHE A 42 2.15 19.90 0.90
C PHE A 42 1.72 20.45 2.27
N ASP A 43 2.62 21.15 2.97
CA ASP A 43 2.38 21.67 4.33
C ASP A 43 1.27 22.78 4.34
N LYS A 44 1.03 23.45 3.21
CA LYS A 44 -0.11 24.39 3.05
C LYS A 44 -1.46 23.68 2.88
N LEU A 45 -1.45 22.49 2.31
CA LEU A 45 -2.66 21.70 2.00
C LEU A 45 -3.01 20.75 3.15
N ALA A 46 -2.00 20.22 3.83
CA ALA A 46 -2.17 19.15 4.82
C ALA A 46 -2.71 19.68 6.16
N GLN A 47 -3.74 19.04 6.69
CA GLN A 47 -4.19 19.26 8.07
C GLN A 47 -3.23 18.59 9.07
N ILE A 48 -2.70 17.43 8.69
CA ILE A 48 -1.70 16.67 9.44
C ILE A 48 -0.54 16.29 8.50
N PRO A 49 0.71 16.20 8.98
CA PRO A 49 1.88 15.95 8.11
C PRO A 49 1.98 14.47 7.67
N LEU A 50 0.86 13.87 7.29
CA LEU A 50 0.75 12.47 6.88
C LEU A 50 0.28 12.32 5.43
N ILE A 51 0.68 11.23 4.80
CA ILE A 51 0.25 10.79 3.48
C ILE A 51 -0.57 9.51 3.60
N PRO A 52 -1.52 9.27 2.65
CA PRO A 52 -1.82 10.03 1.44
C PRO A 52 -2.57 11.34 1.69
N LEU A 53 -2.37 12.31 0.80
CA LEU A 53 -3.18 13.50 0.69
C LEU A 53 -3.68 13.59 -0.75
N VAL A 54 -4.97 13.79 -0.93
CA VAL A 54 -5.60 13.92 -2.25
C VAL A 54 -6.18 15.31 -2.41
N VAL A 55 -5.83 15.96 -3.52
CA VAL A 55 -6.47 17.22 -3.93
C VAL A 55 -7.43 16.89 -5.06
N CYS A 56 -8.72 17.13 -4.83
CA CYS A 56 -9.77 16.96 -5.83
C CYS A 56 -9.72 18.07 -6.89
N PRO A 57 -10.29 17.84 -8.09
CA PRO A 57 -10.42 18.89 -9.10
C PRO A 57 -11.18 20.14 -8.62
N SER A 58 -12.09 19.97 -7.67
CA SER A 58 -12.83 21.05 -7.01
C SER A 58 -11.96 21.95 -6.11
N GLY A 59 -10.73 21.51 -5.78
CA GLY A 59 -9.87 22.11 -4.77
C GLY A 59 -10.08 21.54 -3.36
N GLU A 60 -11.04 20.65 -3.13
CA GLU A 60 -11.22 19.92 -1.88
C GLU A 60 -9.99 19.07 -1.57
N VAL A 61 -9.53 19.11 -0.32
CA VAL A 61 -8.38 18.34 0.15
C VAL A 61 -8.85 17.25 1.10
N LEU A 62 -8.44 16.01 0.80
CA LEU A 62 -8.80 14.83 1.57
C LEU A 62 -7.53 14.20 2.15
N GLN A 63 -7.60 13.77 3.39
CA GLN A 63 -6.57 12.98 4.07
C GLN A 63 -7.21 11.80 4.78
N ASP A 64 -6.39 10.81 5.18
CA ASP A 64 -6.77 9.48 5.63
C ASP A 64 -7.24 8.59 4.47
N SER A 65 -6.60 7.41 4.33
CA SER A 65 -6.81 6.53 3.18
C SER A 65 -8.23 5.98 3.11
N THR A 66 -8.83 5.68 4.26
CA THR A 66 -10.19 5.15 4.36
C THR A 66 -11.21 6.23 4.01
N LEU A 67 -11.09 7.41 4.63
CA LEU A 67 -11.96 8.55 4.36
C LEU A 67 -11.87 9.03 2.90
N ILE A 68 -10.67 9.02 2.31
CA ILE A 68 -10.47 9.32 0.89
C ILE A 68 -11.28 8.36 0.02
N ILE A 69 -11.16 7.05 0.28
CA ILE A 69 -11.85 6.03 -0.53
C ILE A 69 -13.37 6.13 -0.32
N GLU A 70 -13.85 6.28 0.90
CA GLU A 70 -15.28 6.44 1.20
C GLU A 70 -15.87 7.69 0.52
N ARG A 71 -15.17 8.81 0.55
CA ARG A 71 -15.61 10.04 -0.12
C ARG A 71 -15.66 9.87 -1.64
N LEU A 72 -14.65 9.24 -2.21
CA LEU A 72 -14.60 8.99 -3.66
C LEU A 72 -15.60 7.91 -4.11
N GLU A 73 -15.93 6.93 -3.25
CA GLU A 73 -16.95 5.93 -3.55
C GLU A 73 -18.35 6.56 -3.68
N GLN A 74 -18.65 7.60 -2.91
CA GLN A 74 -19.88 8.38 -3.03
C GLN A 74 -19.94 9.15 -4.37
N GLU A 75 -18.80 9.65 -4.83
CA GLU A 75 -18.70 10.40 -6.09
C GLU A 75 -18.66 9.48 -7.32
N PHE A 76 -18.03 8.31 -7.18
CA PHE A 76 -17.86 7.30 -8.23
C PHE A 76 -18.44 5.95 -7.79
N PRO A 77 -19.77 5.81 -7.70
CA PRO A 77 -20.39 4.60 -7.13
C PRO A 77 -20.23 3.34 -8.01
N SER A 78 -19.83 3.48 -9.29
CA SER A 78 -19.69 2.35 -10.20
C SER A 78 -18.28 2.27 -10.81
N PRO A 79 -17.66 1.08 -10.88
CA PRO A 79 -18.08 -0.18 -10.24
C PRO A 79 -17.96 -0.10 -8.70
N SER A 80 -18.97 -0.56 -7.97
CA SER A 80 -18.98 -0.45 -6.50
C SER A 80 -17.99 -1.41 -5.86
N ILE A 81 -17.30 -0.94 -4.80
CA ILE A 81 -16.50 -1.76 -3.88
C ILE A 81 -17.27 -2.10 -2.59
N VAL A 82 -18.48 -1.57 -2.44
CA VAL A 82 -19.36 -1.83 -1.28
C VAL A 82 -20.18 -3.07 -1.56
N PRO A 83 -20.05 -4.15 -0.77
CA PRO A 83 -20.90 -5.32 -0.88
C PRO A 83 -22.39 -4.98 -0.61
N ASP A 84 -23.28 -5.59 -1.39
CA ASP A 84 -24.72 -5.36 -1.25
C ASP A 84 -25.30 -6.02 0.02
N ASP A 85 -24.71 -7.15 0.46
CA ASP A 85 -25.05 -7.80 1.73
C ASP A 85 -24.43 -7.03 2.90
N PRO A 86 -25.24 -6.56 3.88
CA PRO A 86 -24.74 -5.80 5.04
C PRO A 86 -23.70 -6.55 5.88
N LYS A 87 -23.77 -7.90 5.93
CA LYS A 87 -22.77 -8.70 6.65
C LYS A 87 -21.44 -8.70 5.92
N LEU A 88 -21.46 -8.84 4.60
CA LEU A 88 -20.23 -8.75 3.80
C LEU A 88 -19.67 -7.33 3.82
N ASN A 89 -20.52 -6.28 3.86
CA ASN A 89 -20.08 -4.91 4.00
C ASN A 89 -19.37 -4.68 5.34
N PHE A 90 -19.94 -5.19 6.44
CA PHE A 90 -19.28 -5.16 7.75
C PHE A 90 -17.96 -5.91 7.74
N LEU A 91 -17.90 -7.11 7.14
CA LEU A 91 -16.65 -7.87 7.01
C LEU A 91 -15.62 -7.15 6.15
N SER A 92 -16.05 -6.43 5.11
CA SER A 92 -15.16 -5.61 4.28
C SER A 92 -14.46 -4.52 5.10
N ALA A 93 -15.22 -3.79 5.91
CA ALA A 93 -14.67 -2.77 6.80
C ALA A 93 -13.74 -3.38 7.87
N LEU A 94 -14.13 -4.50 8.47
CA LEU A 94 -13.31 -5.20 9.45
C LEU A 94 -11.99 -5.72 8.86
N LEU A 95 -12.01 -6.22 7.63
CA LEU A 95 -10.81 -6.69 6.93
C LEU A 95 -9.90 -5.54 6.52
N GLU A 96 -10.47 -4.39 6.18
CA GLU A 96 -9.71 -3.18 5.90
C GLU A 96 -9.00 -2.67 7.15
N GLU A 97 -9.71 -2.52 8.26
CA GLU A 97 -9.14 -2.14 9.55
C GLU A 97 -8.06 -3.14 10.00
N PHE A 98 -8.31 -4.45 9.81
CA PHE A 98 -7.31 -5.48 10.06
C PHE A 98 -6.06 -5.30 9.19
N GLY A 99 -6.22 -4.95 7.91
CA GLY A 99 -5.12 -4.64 7.00
C GLY A 99 -4.29 -3.46 7.52
N ASP A 100 -4.95 -2.34 7.74
CA ASP A 100 -4.31 -1.08 8.10
C ASP A 100 -3.64 -1.11 9.48
N GLU A 101 -4.21 -1.85 10.46
CA GLU A 101 -3.73 -1.85 11.84
C GLU A 101 -2.89 -3.07 12.21
N TRP A 102 -3.20 -4.27 11.69
CA TRP A 102 -2.50 -5.50 12.08
C TRP A 102 -1.53 -6.00 11.02
N VAL A 103 -1.91 -6.02 9.76
CA VAL A 103 -1.00 -6.44 8.68
C VAL A 103 0.11 -5.42 8.48
N ASN A 104 -0.17 -4.14 8.71
CA ASN A 104 0.83 -3.07 8.77
C ASN A 104 1.94 -3.37 9.78
N LYS A 105 1.60 -3.85 10.98
CA LYS A 105 2.60 -4.22 12.00
C LYS A 105 3.53 -5.32 11.52
N ILE A 106 2.99 -6.31 10.80
CA ILE A 106 3.77 -7.39 10.21
C ILE A 106 4.71 -6.82 9.13
N MET A 107 4.15 -6.05 8.18
CA MET A 107 4.93 -5.45 7.10
C MET A 107 6.05 -4.56 7.64
N PHE A 108 5.72 -3.64 8.55
CA PHE A 108 6.69 -2.73 9.14
C PHE A 108 7.78 -3.46 9.93
N HIS A 109 7.42 -4.50 10.70
CA HIS A 109 8.38 -5.34 11.40
C HIS A 109 9.41 -5.90 10.41
N TYR A 110 8.98 -6.59 9.37
CA TYR A 110 9.90 -7.24 8.44
C TYR A 110 10.74 -6.24 7.66
N ARG A 111 10.18 -5.12 7.22
CA ARG A 111 10.93 -4.04 6.54
C ARG A 111 12.09 -3.49 7.36
N TRP A 112 11.91 -3.40 8.68
CA TRP A 112 12.89 -2.77 9.56
C TRP A 112 13.58 -3.75 10.52
N TRP A 113 13.44 -5.06 10.30
CA TRP A 113 14.05 -6.08 11.17
C TRP A 113 15.44 -6.50 10.70
N SER A 114 15.57 -7.00 9.48
CA SER A 114 16.86 -7.47 8.95
C SER A 114 17.69 -6.34 8.35
N GLU A 115 19.01 -6.45 8.39
CA GLU A 115 19.88 -5.43 7.83
C GLU A 115 19.71 -5.25 6.31
N VAL A 116 19.43 -6.32 5.59
CA VAL A 116 19.24 -6.26 4.12
C VAL A 116 17.97 -5.49 3.77
N ASP A 117 16.87 -5.70 4.50
CA ASP A 117 15.61 -4.97 4.29
C ASP A 117 15.74 -3.52 4.73
N GLN A 118 16.37 -3.27 5.89
CA GLN A 118 16.67 -1.92 6.37
C GLN A 118 17.49 -1.11 5.36
N ALA A 119 18.53 -1.70 4.79
CA ALA A 119 19.36 -1.03 3.79
C ALA A 119 18.59 -0.72 2.50
N SER A 120 17.81 -1.69 2.02
CA SER A 120 16.95 -1.52 0.84
C SER A 120 15.92 -0.40 1.05
N ALA A 121 15.14 -0.48 2.13
CA ALA A 121 14.09 0.48 2.43
C ALA A 121 14.63 1.89 2.72
N ALA A 122 15.72 1.99 3.47
CA ALA A 122 16.36 3.28 3.77
C ALA A 122 16.85 3.99 2.50
N ARG A 123 17.46 3.24 1.57
CA ARG A 123 17.89 3.77 0.29
C ARG A 123 16.72 4.29 -0.54
N ILE A 124 15.65 3.50 -0.69
CA ILE A 124 14.46 3.89 -1.45
C ILE A 124 13.83 5.15 -0.85
N LEU A 125 13.67 5.21 0.47
CA LEU A 125 13.10 6.37 1.14
C LEU A 125 14.01 7.60 1.02
N ALA A 126 15.33 7.46 1.16
CA ALA A 126 16.26 8.56 1.00
C ALA A 126 16.20 9.16 -0.42
N MET A 127 16.17 8.29 -1.44
CA MET A 127 15.99 8.72 -2.84
C MET A 127 14.62 9.38 -3.08
N SER A 128 13.57 8.88 -2.46
CA SER A 128 12.22 9.46 -2.57
C SER A 128 12.13 10.86 -1.97
N LEU A 129 12.90 11.15 -0.94
CA LEU A 129 12.94 12.47 -0.32
C LEU A 129 13.68 13.52 -1.19
N GLU A 130 14.58 13.07 -2.05
CA GLU A 130 15.40 13.91 -2.93
C GLU A 130 15.42 13.34 -4.36
N PRO A 131 14.27 13.38 -5.08
CA PRO A 131 14.09 12.65 -6.36
C PRO A 131 14.99 13.14 -7.49
N ASN A 132 15.52 14.37 -7.42
CA ASN A 132 16.44 14.92 -8.39
C ASN A 132 17.92 14.59 -8.09
N SER A 133 18.20 13.95 -6.95
CA SER A 133 19.53 13.43 -6.67
C SER A 133 19.74 12.10 -7.42
N ARG A 134 20.88 11.95 -8.09
CA ARG A 134 21.20 10.71 -8.81
C ARG A 134 21.49 9.54 -7.86
N GLU A 135 21.97 9.86 -6.66
CA GLU A 135 22.29 8.87 -5.62
C GLU A 135 21.91 9.44 -4.25
N SER A 136 21.36 8.60 -3.38
CA SER A 136 21.22 8.95 -1.98
C SER A 136 22.57 8.95 -1.30
N SER A 137 22.82 9.92 -0.43
CA SER A 137 24.03 9.88 0.39
C SER A 137 23.91 8.79 1.46
N ARG A 138 25.03 8.13 1.80
CA ARG A 138 25.07 7.16 2.91
C ARG A 138 24.63 7.78 4.24
N GLU A 139 24.93 9.03 4.43
CA GLU A 139 24.52 9.78 5.62
C GLU A 139 22.98 9.84 5.69
N LYS A 140 22.32 10.17 4.58
CA LYS A 140 20.85 10.24 4.49
C LYS A 140 20.19 8.88 4.66
N GLU A 141 20.75 7.85 4.07
CA GLU A 141 20.28 6.46 4.25
C GLU A 141 20.39 6.05 5.74
N ASN A 142 21.51 6.36 6.42
CA ASN A 142 21.69 6.07 7.83
C ASN A 142 20.73 6.87 8.72
N GLU A 143 20.46 8.14 8.41
CA GLU A 143 19.48 8.96 9.11
C GLU A 143 18.08 8.35 9.01
N VAL A 144 17.66 7.98 7.80
CA VAL A 144 16.36 7.32 7.54
C VAL A 144 16.30 5.99 8.27
N LYS A 145 17.33 5.15 8.14
CA LYS A 145 17.43 3.84 8.80
C LYS A 145 17.28 3.98 10.31
N SER A 146 18.07 4.84 10.95
CA SER A 146 18.05 5.06 12.40
C SER A 146 16.67 5.49 12.89
N ARG A 147 16.07 6.47 12.21
CA ARG A 147 14.73 6.97 12.52
C ARG A 147 13.67 5.88 12.42
N MET A 148 13.69 5.08 11.36
CA MET A 148 12.63 4.10 11.10
C MET A 148 12.80 2.84 11.96
N VAL A 149 14.03 2.40 12.19
CA VAL A 149 14.32 1.31 13.15
C VAL A 149 13.86 1.68 14.56
N GLY A 150 14.08 2.94 14.99
CA GLY A 150 13.56 3.44 16.27
C GLY A 150 12.04 3.43 16.39
N ARG A 151 11.31 3.50 15.26
CA ARG A 151 9.85 3.44 15.23
C ARG A 151 9.26 2.04 15.34
N ARG A 152 10.07 0.98 15.33
CA ARG A 152 9.57 -0.39 15.51
C ARG A 152 8.76 -0.57 16.79
N ALA A 153 9.12 0.14 17.84
CA ALA A 153 8.37 0.12 19.10
C ALA A 153 6.90 0.55 18.95
N PHE A 154 6.58 1.45 18.02
CA PHE A 154 5.22 1.92 17.78
C PHE A 154 4.28 0.84 17.24
N VAL A 155 4.86 -0.13 16.52
CA VAL A 155 4.13 -1.30 16.02
C VAL A 155 4.31 -2.54 16.90
N GLY A 156 4.86 -2.36 18.11
CA GLY A 156 5.08 -3.46 19.04
C GLY A 156 6.17 -4.45 18.62
N SER A 157 7.09 -4.06 17.74
CA SER A 157 8.17 -4.91 17.24
C SER A 157 9.40 -4.83 18.15
N SER A 158 9.71 -5.94 18.80
CA SER A 158 10.88 -6.11 19.67
C SER A 158 11.43 -7.54 19.52
N PRO A 159 12.61 -7.87 20.09
CA PRO A 159 13.12 -9.23 20.11
C PRO A 159 12.14 -10.23 20.77
N GLU A 160 11.42 -9.79 21.81
CA GLU A 160 10.48 -10.62 22.56
C GLU A 160 9.21 -10.92 21.73
N THR A 161 8.74 -9.94 20.94
CA THR A 161 7.52 -10.07 20.12
C THR A 161 7.78 -10.59 18.71
N ALA A 162 9.02 -10.59 18.23
CA ALA A 162 9.37 -11.05 16.89
C ALA A 162 8.88 -12.48 16.56
N PRO A 163 8.97 -13.50 17.47
CA PRO A 163 8.42 -14.81 17.21
C PRO A 163 6.90 -14.80 17.03
N LEU A 164 6.18 -13.98 17.80
CA LEU A 164 4.73 -13.84 17.72
C LEU A 164 4.32 -13.20 16.37
N ILE A 165 5.01 -12.13 15.97
CA ILE A 165 4.78 -11.48 14.67
C ILE A 165 5.05 -12.46 13.52
N GLY A 166 6.08 -13.30 13.65
CA GLY A 166 6.38 -14.37 12.70
C GLY A 166 5.27 -15.40 12.58
N ASN A 167 4.69 -15.81 13.70
CA ASN A 167 3.54 -16.71 13.72
C ASN A 167 2.31 -16.08 13.07
N TYR A 168 2.00 -14.81 13.38
CA TYR A 168 0.89 -14.09 12.75
C TYR A 168 1.07 -13.98 11.25
N ARG A 169 2.27 -13.61 10.76
CA ARG A 169 2.55 -13.60 9.31
C ARG A 169 2.27 -14.96 8.69
N ASN A 170 2.80 -16.02 9.25
CA ASN A 170 2.66 -17.36 8.69
C ASN A 170 1.20 -17.81 8.65
N SER A 171 0.44 -17.56 9.72
CA SER A 171 -0.99 -17.88 9.80
C SER A 171 -1.82 -17.07 8.80
N LEU A 172 -1.57 -15.77 8.71
CA LEU A 172 -2.24 -14.89 7.75
C LEU A 172 -1.99 -15.35 6.31
N ILE A 173 -0.74 -15.58 5.96
CA ILE A 173 -0.37 -15.97 4.59
C ILE A 173 -0.95 -17.35 4.24
N ALA A 174 -0.94 -18.31 5.16
CA ALA A 174 -1.56 -19.63 4.94
C ALA A 174 -3.08 -19.50 4.75
N ALA A 175 -3.75 -18.65 5.53
CA ALA A 175 -5.18 -18.38 5.41
C ALA A 175 -5.51 -17.73 4.06
N LEU A 176 -4.77 -16.69 3.66
CA LEU A 176 -4.94 -16.02 2.37
C LEU A 176 -4.71 -16.97 1.21
N GLU A 177 -3.65 -17.77 1.24
CA GLU A 177 -3.29 -18.73 0.18
C GLU A 177 -4.37 -19.80 0.00
N THR A 178 -4.97 -20.24 1.10
CA THR A 178 -6.10 -21.19 1.09
C THR A 178 -7.38 -20.52 0.59
N HIS A 179 -7.68 -19.33 1.10
CA HIS A 179 -8.91 -18.61 0.79
C HIS A 179 -8.98 -18.15 -0.67
N LEU A 180 -7.86 -17.69 -1.22
CA LEU A 180 -7.73 -17.22 -2.60
C LEU A 180 -7.45 -18.34 -3.61
N ALA A 181 -7.48 -19.61 -3.17
CA ALA A 181 -7.23 -20.75 -4.07
C ALA A 181 -8.22 -20.81 -5.24
N ASP A 182 -9.47 -20.45 -5.00
CA ASP A 182 -10.59 -20.51 -5.90
C ASP A 182 -11.39 -19.18 -5.99
N ARG A 183 -10.86 -18.10 -5.40
CA ARG A 183 -11.48 -16.78 -5.36
C ARG A 183 -10.56 -15.72 -5.93
N LEU A 184 -11.16 -14.75 -6.62
CA LEU A 184 -10.42 -13.60 -7.15
C LEU A 184 -10.19 -12.52 -6.09
N TYR A 185 -11.14 -12.37 -5.16
CA TYR A 185 -11.13 -11.36 -4.09
C TYR A 185 -11.59 -11.96 -2.77
N LEU A 186 -11.35 -11.25 -1.68
CA LEU A 186 -11.64 -11.74 -0.32
C LEU A 186 -13.13 -12.06 -0.10
N LEU A 187 -14.04 -11.25 -0.67
CA LEU A 187 -15.48 -11.38 -0.45
C LEU A 187 -16.27 -11.75 -1.72
N GLY A 188 -15.61 -12.24 -2.76
CA GLY A 188 -16.31 -12.72 -3.95
C GLY A 188 -15.69 -12.36 -5.28
N GLY A 189 -16.53 -11.95 -6.26
CA GLY A 189 -16.11 -11.73 -7.65
C GLY A 189 -15.65 -10.30 -7.97
N ARG A 190 -15.72 -9.37 -7.02
CA ARG A 190 -15.26 -7.97 -7.16
C ARG A 190 -14.50 -7.55 -5.91
N PRO A 191 -13.56 -6.60 -6.02
CA PRO A 191 -12.83 -6.11 -4.85
C PRO A 191 -13.76 -5.35 -3.91
N SER A 192 -13.47 -5.46 -2.62
CA SER A 192 -14.08 -4.70 -1.54
C SER A 192 -13.03 -3.81 -0.87
N LEU A 193 -13.42 -2.94 0.05
CA LEU A 193 -12.49 -2.08 0.79
C LEU A 193 -11.41 -2.92 1.50
N GLY A 194 -11.78 -4.08 2.06
CA GLY A 194 -10.84 -5.02 2.70
C GLY A 194 -9.76 -5.57 1.77
N ASP A 195 -10.09 -5.75 0.47
CA ASP A 195 -9.08 -6.17 -0.51
C ASP A 195 -8.01 -5.09 -0.69
N PHE A 196 -8.38 -3.82 -0.76
CA PHE A 196 -7.42 -2.72 -0.89
C PHE A 196 -6.55 -2.56 0.36
N GLY A 197 -7.12 -2.69 1.57
CA GLY A 197 -6.39 -2.63 2.82
C GLY A 197 -5.33 -3.74 2.92
N ILE A 198 -5.73 -5.00 2.78
CA ILE A 198 -4.80 -6.13 2.89
C ILE A 198 -3.80 -6.17 1.71
N ALA A 199 -4.28 -5.91 0.48
CA ALA A 199 -3.40 -5.96 -0.69
C ALA A 199 -2.28 -4.93 -0.65
N SER A 200 -2.53 -3.73 -0.13
CA SER A 200 -1.51 -2.68 -0.03
C SER A 200 -0.38 -3.08 0.93
N GLU A 201 -0.70 -3.72 2.04
CA GLU A 201 0.28 -4.21 3.00
C GLU A 201 1.10 -5.39 2.46
N ILE A 202 0.44 -6.33 1.77
CA ILE A 202 1.13 -7.45 1.10
C ILE A 202 2.01 -6.94 -0.05
N TYR A 203 1.57 -5.92 -0.78
CA TYR A 203 2.38 -5.26 -1.80
C TYR A 203 3.65 -4.67 -1.20
N GLU A 204 3.53 -3.93 -0.11
CA GLU A 204 4.67 -3.34 0.59
C GLU A 204 5.60 -4.40 1.18
N LEU A 205 5.07 -5.48 1.77
CA LEU A 205 5.88 -6.62 2.19
C LEU A 205 6.61 -7.28 1.01
N SER A 206 6.00 -7.33 -0.17
CA SER A 206 6.60 -7.89 -1.39
C SER A 206 7.69 -7.00 -1.99
N SER A 207 7.74 -5.73 -1.64
CA SER A 207 8.75 -4.78 -2.13
C SER A 207 10.11 -4.93 -1.42
N ASP A 208 10.10 -5.52 -0.24
CA ASP A 208 11.30 -5.73 0.57
C ASP A 208 11.97 -7.09 0.23
N PRO A 209 13.31 -7.20 0.25
CA PRO A 209 14.04 -8.39 -0.19
C PRO A 209 13.58 -9.69 0.49
N THR A 210 13.53 -9.73 1.83
CA THR A 210 13.16 -10.96 2.56
C THR A 210 11.66 -11.25 2.45
N GLY A 211 10.82 -10.22 2.46
CA GLY A 211 9.38 -10.32 2.25
C GLY A 211 9.05 -10.86 0.87
N SER A 212 9.71 -10.34 -0.17
CA SER A 212 9.58 -10.82 -1.55
C SER A 212 9.93 -12.32 -1.68
N GLY A 213 11.07 -12.72 -1.11
CA GLY A 213 11.50 -14.13 -1.12
C GLY A 213 10.49 -15.04 -0.40
N PHE A 214 10.02 -14.62 0.77
CA PHE A 214 9.01 -15.36 1.53
C PHE A 214 7.69 -15.52 0.76
N LEU A 215 7.14 -14.43 0.24
CA LEU A 215 5.84 -14.47 -0.46
C LEU A 215 5.92 -15.29 -1.76
N ARG A 216 6.99 -15.18 -2.52
CA ARG A 216 7.16 -16.00 -3.74
C ARG A 216 7.20 -17.49 -3.44
N SER A 217 7.79 -17.89 -2.32
CA SER A 217 7.92 -19.29 -1.95
C SER A 217 6.68 -19.86 -1.23
N ARG A 218 5.89 -19.02 -0.55
CA ARG A 218 4.81 -19.45 0.33
C ARG A 218 3.42 -19.00 -0.05
N ALA A 219 3.31 -17.98 -0.92
CA ALA A 219 2.05 -17.34 -1.23
C ALA A 219 1.90 -16.95 -2.72
N PRO A 220 2.17 -17.88 -3.68
CA PRO A 220 2.11 -17.54 -5.09
C PRO A 220 0.70 -17.14 -5.55
N LYS A 221 -0.37 -17.71 -4.97
CA LYS A 221 -1.76 -17.36 -5.29
C LYS A 221 -2.16 -16.01 -4.69
N THR A 222 -1.79 -15.77 -3.45
CA THR A 222 -1.98 -14.47 -2.78
C THR A 222 -1.32 -13.36 -3.59
N LEU A 223 -0.07 -13.56 -4.03
CA LEU A 223 0.61 -12.62 -4.92
C LEU A 223 -0.13 -12.43 -6.26
N ALA A 224 -0.58 -13.52 -6.88
CA ALA A 224 -1.32 -13.44 -8.13
C ALA A 224 -2.65 -12.69 -7.95
N CYS A 225 -3.45 -13.02 -6.95
CA CYS A 225 -4.76 -12.42 -6.73
C CYS A 225 -4.66 -10.96 -6.25
N LEU A 226 -3.94 -10.70 -5.19
CA LEU A 226 -3.92 -9.37 -4.57
C LEU A 226 -3.06 -8.35 -5.34
N LEU A 227 -1.95 -8.77 -5.96
CA LEU A 227 -1.06 -7.86 -6.66
C LEU A 227 -1.38 -7.70 -8.15
N TYR A 228 -1.90 -8.74 -8.81
CA TYR A 228 -2.24 -8.67 -10.24
C TYR A 228 -3.64 -8.12 -10.48
N THR A 229 -4.56 -8.27 -9.53
CA THR A 229 -5.89 -7.64 -9.61
C THR A 229 -5.88 -6.16 -9.21
N SER A 230 -4.86 -5.72 -8.48
CA SER A 230 -4.57 -4.29 -8.36
C SER A 230 -3.81 -3.87 -9.62
N PRO A 231 -4.41 -3.10 -10.57
CA PRO A 231 -3.79 -2.82 -11.86
C PRO A 231 -2.46 -2.09 -11.69
N SER A 232 -1.37 -2.85 -11.92
CA SER A 232 0.00 -2.33 -11.85
C SER A 232 0.33 -1.51 -13.10
N PRO A 233 1.19 -0.48 -13.00
CA PRO A 233 1.70 0.24 -14.18
C PRO A 233 2.38 -0.67 -15.20
N ARG A 234 2.91 -1.83 -14.78
CA ARG A 234 3.56 -2.83 -15.65
C ARG A 234 2.58 -3.59 -16.56
N ASP A 235 1.30 -3.65 -16.21
CA ASP A 235 0.30 -4.41 -16.99
C ASP A 235 -0.14 -3.66 -18.25
N ARG A 236 -0.02 -2.33 -18.29
CA ARG A 236 -0.30 -1.53 -19.50
C ARG A 236 0.70 -1.74 -20.64
N GLN A 237 1.91 -2.24 -20.37
CA GLN A 237 2.89 -2.56 -21.43
C GLN A 237 2.57 -3.87 -22.14
N LYS A 238 1.95 -4.85 -21.45
CA LYS A 238 1.58 -6.14 -22.05
C LYS A 238 0.32 -6.08 -22.91
N SER A 239 -0.63 -5.19 -22.59
CA SER A 239 -1.86 -5.05 -23.38
C SER A 239 -1.69 -4.27 -24.70
N ARG A 240 -0.50 -3.75 -24.99
CA ARG A 240 -0.16 -3.04 -26.24
C ARG A 240 0.65 -3.84 -27.23
N MET A 241 0.92 -5.13 -26.97
CA MET A 241 1.49 -5.99 -28.01
C MET A 241 0.38 -6.39 -28.98
N PRO A 242 0.49 -6.09 -30.28
CA PRO A 242 -0.43 -6.62 -31.26
C PRO A 242 -0.29 -8.14 -31.26
N SER A 243 -1.43 -8.84 -31.22
CA SER A 243 -1.45 -10.25 -31.51
C SER A 243 -0.88 -10.44 -32.90
N SER A 244 0.33 -10.96 -33.01
CA SER A 244 0.89 -11.41 -34.29
C SER A 244 0.01 -12.55 -34.78
N ALA A 245 -0.62 -12.29 -35.92
CA ALA A 245 -1.30 -13.29 -36.73
C ALA A 245 -0.35 -14.41 -37.16
#